data_78a954e02fc6d524eed1a585116f7209
#
_entry.id   78a954e02fc6d524eed1a585116f7209
#
_cell.length_a   1.000
_cell.length_b   1.000
_cell.length_c   1.000
_cell.angle_alpha   90.00
_cell.angle_beta   90.00
_cell.angle_gamma   90.00
#
_symmetry.space_group_name_H-M   'P 1'
#
loop_
_entity.id
_entity.type
_entity.pdbx_description
1 polymer ?
#
loop_
_entity_poly.entity_id
_entity_poly.type
_entity_poly.pdbx_seq_one_letter_code
_entity_poly.pdbx_strand_id
1 'polypeptide(L)'
;MELLKKYTDYSEMVRDAVLNGTPKCSTHSLGFTHFSIKLGKELQGKLVYPTTRLGLKTYLSYVLAEAAWYMSKSRTVEFIGKYGPIWYKMVDEKGLINSNYGYQISKNNDLKNTILIPGKTYTFNIASKDNYLCMSDTVCNNMITLKVKKGYAIDIESTARSIDLLYGFPMDNITLQAFVYWLLDKQGSVGYIDNLSFKMIDAHVYTNMFDKLDLNATSGWSAIDYNDTPYKHVDLDNYTNIDYKEYAKEIHKEEVVVYPGEFPELTKHKVFTTINYDRFMKDTESRKIFTTLYTGDDKNNRLYGLNYYTNIAGNNYKITITSTEFDL
;
A
#
# COMPACT_ATOMS: atom_id res chain seq x y z
N MET A 1 20.83 22.44 8.28
CA MET A 1 19.35 22.44 8.09
C MET A 1 19.08 21.37 7.05
N GLU A 2 18.60 20.18 7.48
CA GLU A 2 18.21 19.14 6.52
C GLU A 2 17.03 19.67 5.69
N LEU A 3 17.19 19.68 4.38
CA LEU A 3 16.12 20.07 3.46
C LEU A 3 15.08 18.94 3.39
N LEU A 4 13.82 19.32 3.42
CA LEU A 4 12.70 18.38 3.21
C LEU A 4 12.86 17.74 1.82
N LYS A 5 13.06 16.42 1.77
CA LYS A 5 13.06 15.65 0.53
C LYS A 5 11.62 15.41 0.06
N LYS A 6 11.37 15.55 -1.23
CA LYS A 6 10.03 15.38 -1.83
C LYS A 6 10.07 14.33 -2.93
N TYR A 7 9.12 13.40 -2.90
CA TYR A 7 8.99 12.33 -3.88
C TYR A 7 7.54 12.21 -4.35
N THR A 8 7.39 11.82 -5.59
CA THR A 8 6.13 11.41 -6.23
C THR A 8 6.23 9.98 -6.77
N ASP A 9 7.46 9.46 -6.91
CA ASP A 9 7.77 8.08 -7.28
C ASP A 9 8.24 7.29 -6.06
N TYR A 10 7.55 6.18 -5.80
CA TYR A 10 7.85 5.30 -4.67
C TYR A 10 9.20 4.59 -4.85
N SER A 11 9.51 4.13 -6.07
CA SER A 11 10.78 3.44 -6.35
C SER A 11 11.97 4.38 -6.20
N GLU A 12 11.82 5.62 -6.64
CA GLU A 12 12.83 6.66 -6.44
C GLU A 12 13.08 6.91 -4.95
N MET A 13 12.02 7.06 -4.17
CA MET A 13 12.13 7.27 -2.72
C MET A 13 12.86 6.10 -2.03
N VAL A 14 12.50 4.87 -2.34
CA VAL A 14 13.15 3.68 -1.74
C VAL A 14 14.60 3.57 -2.20
N ARG A 15 14.88 3.79 -3.48
CA ARG A 15 16.24 3.77 -4.04
C ARG A 15 17.14 4.82 -3.39
N ASP A 16 16.63 6.04 -3.21
CA ASP A 16 17.38 7.10 -2.56
C ASP A 16 17.68 6.76 -1.09
N ALA A 17 16.74 6.11 -0.38
CA ALA A 17 16.98 5.65 0.98
C ALA A 17 18.11 4.61 1.05
N VAL A 18 18.18 3.69 0.10
CA VAL A 18 19.24 2.67 0.03
C VAL A 18 20.59 3.29 -0.29
N LEU A 19 20.65 4.15 -1.32
CA LEU A 19 21.91 4.68 -1.87
C LEU A 19 22.46 5.87 -1.09
N ASN A 20 21.60 6.78 -0.65
CA ASN A 20 21.96 8.08 -0.11
C ASN A 20 21.40 8.34 1.29
N GLY A 21 20.68 7.38 1.86
CA GLY A 21 20.16 7.49 3.23
C GLY A 21 21.27 7.55 4.26
N THR A 22 21.07 8.32 5.32
CA THR A 22 22.01 8.38 6.44
C THR A 22 21.97 7.07 7.22
N PRO A 23 23.10 6.37 7.40
CA PRO A 23 23.15 5.15 8.19
C PRO A 23 22.76 5.40 9.65
N LYS A 24 21.86 4.56 10.18
CA LYS A 24 21.44 4.55 11.59
C LYS A 24 21.33 3.09 12.04
N CYS A 25 22.22 2.61 12.89
CA CYS A 25 22.20 1.22 13.39
C CYS A 25 21.91 0.18 12.28
N SER A 26 20.67 -0.27 12.18
CA SER A 26 20.21 -1.28 11.21
C SER A 26 19.43 -0.70 10.02
N THR A 27 19.40 0.61 9.84
CA THR A 27 18.62 1.27 8.78
C THR A 27 19.44 2.32 8.05
N HIS A 28 19.02 2.66 6.82
CA HIS A 28 19.36 3.91 6.15
C HIS A 28 18.12 4.80 6.10
N SER A 29 18.26 6.04 6.55
CA SER A 29 17.17 7.00 6.71
C SER A 29 17.33 8.19 5.78
N LEU A 30 16.22 8.60 5.14
CA LEU A 30 16.12 9.85 4.38
C LEU A 30 15.92 11.08 5.25
N GLY A 31 15.62 10.88 6.56
CA GLY A 31 15.20 11.98 7.43
C GLY A 31 13.82 12.51 7.07
N PHE A 32 13.65 13.85 7.11
CA PHE A 32 12.38 14.50 6.79
C PHE A 32 12.02 14.32 5.32
N THR A 33 10.96 13.57 5.07
CA THR A 33 10.53 13.18 3.72
C THR A 33 9.05 13.47 3.52
N HIS A 34 8.69 13.95 2.36
CA HIS A 34 7.31 14.10 1.90
C HIS A 34 7.12 13.28 0.62
N PHE A 35 6.24 12.32 0.68
CA PHE A 35 5.77 11.57 -0.48
C PHE A 35 4.34 12.02 -0.81
N SER A 36 4.02 12.18 -2.09
CA SER A 36 2.65 12.46 -2.53
C SER A 36 2.35 11.84 -3.88
N ILE A 37 1.11 11.36 -4.02
CA ILE A 37 0.60 10.78 -5.26
C ILE A 37 -0.80 11.31 -5.52
N LYS A 38 -1.07 11.68 -6.77
CA LYS A 38 -2.40 12.05 -7.22
C LYS A 38 -3.12 10.79 -7.71
N LEU A 39 -4.27 10.50 -7.13
CA LEU A 39 -5.11 9.37 -7.49
C LEU A 39 -6.22 9.78 -8.46
N GLY A 40 -7.00 10.81 -8.10
CA GLY A 40 -8.04 11.36 -8.97
C GLY A 40 -9.33 10.55 -9.00
N LYS A 41 -10.30 11.07 -9.74
CA LYS A 41 -11.66 10.52 -9.81
C LYS A 41 -11.71 9.18 -10.56
N GLU A 42 -10.81 8.93 -11.44
CA GLU A 42 -10.68 7.69 -12.22
C GLU A 42 -10.40 6.47 -11.34
N LEU A 43 -9.86 6.70 -10.13
CA LEU A 43 -9.61 5.67 -9.13
C LEU A 43 -10.66 5.67 -8.00
N GLN A 44 -11.84 6.24 -8.25
CA GLN A 44 -12.94 6.23 -7.29
C GLN A 44 -13.29 4.81 -6.87
N GLY A 45 -13.36 4.58 -5.55
CA GLY A 45 -13.64 3.26 -4.98
C GLY A 45 -12.49 2.27 -5.07
N LYS A 46 -11.30 2.70 -5.46
CA LYS A 46 -10.12 1.84 -5.54
C LYS A 46 -9.16 2.09 -4.37
N LEU A 47 -8.56 1.01 -3.87
CA LEU A 47 -7.42 1.03 -2.96
C LEU A 47 -6.15 0.81 -3.78
N VAL A 48 -5.27 1.79 -3.80
CA VAL A 48 -4.07 1.80 -4.64
C VAL A 48 -2.84 1.47 -3.81
N TYR A 49 -1.96 0.61 -4.32
CA TYR A 49 -0.75 0.19 -3.60
C TYR A 49 0.42 -0.08 -4.56
N PRO A 50 1.68 0.04 -4.11
CA PRO A 50 2.83 -0.30 -4.95
C PRO A 50 2.88 -1.82 -5.20
N THR A 51 2.94 -2.21 -6.47
CA THR A 51 2.94 -3.62 -6.91
C THR A 51 4.18 -4.36 -6.41
N THR A 52 5.32 -3.68 -6.48
CA THR A 52 6.61 -4.20 -6.03
C THR A 52 7.34 -3.16 -5.19
N ARG A 53 8.37 -3.59 -4.48
CA ARG A 53 9.22 -2.80 -3.61
C ARG A 53 10.66 -2.97 -4.08
N LEU A 54 11.03 -2.31 -5.20
CA LEU A 54 12.30 -2.52 -5.90
C LEU A 54 12.59 -4.01 -6.17
N GLY A 55 11.73 -4.65 -6.96
CA GLY A 55 11.85 -6.07 -7.32
C GLY A 55 11.21 -7.05 -6.33
N LEU A 56 11.02 -6.68 -5.06
CA LEU A 56 10.29 -7.50 -4.12
C LEU A 56 8.78 -7.36 -4.33
N LYS A 57 8.08 -8.48 -4.49
CA LYS A 57 6.61 -8.50 -4.58
C LYS A 57 5.97 -7.93 -3.31
N THR A 58 4.94 -7.13 -3.44
CA THR A 58 4.10 -6.75 -2.31
C THR A 58 3.22 -7.94 -1.91
N TYR A 59 3.26 -8.33 -0.64
CA TYR A 59 2.46 -9.44 -0.13
C TYR A 59 1.02 -8.97 0.11
N LEU A 60 0.19 -9.08 -0.92
CA LEU A 60 -1.18 -8.58 -0.86
C LEU A 60 -2.00 -9.23 0.26
N SER A 61 -1.84 -10.54 0.48
CA SER A 61 -2.51 -11.24 1.59
C SER A 61 -2.20 -10.62 2.94
N TYR A 62 -0.93 -10.26 3.19
CA TYR A 62 -0.53 -9.58 4.42
C TYR A 62 -1.11 -8.17 4.50
N VAL A 63 -1.00 -7.39 3.41
CA VAL A 63 -1.52 -6.02 3.35
C VAL A 63 -3.02 -5.98 3.65
N LEU A 64 -3.79 -6.87 3.04
CA LEU A 64 -5.23 -6.97 3.26
C LEU A 64 -5.58 -7.45 4.68
N ALA A 65 -4.86 -8.44 5.19
CA ALA A 65 -5.07 -8.95 6.54
C ALA A 65 -4.75 -7.87 7.60
N GLU A 66 -3.65 -7.13 7.43
CA GLU A 66 -3.28 -6.07 8.36
C GLU A 66 -4.28 -4.91 8.35
N ALA A 67 -4.74 -4.48 7.18
CA ALA A 67 -5.76 -3.46 7.08
C ALA A 67 -7.10 -3.92 7.72
N ALA A 68 -7.51 -5.18 7.51
CA ALA A 68 -8.69 -5.74 8.17
C ALA A 68 -8.54 -5.79 9.70
N TRP A 69 -7.36 -6.19 10.17
CA TRP A 69 -7.04 -6.19 11.59
C TRP A 69 -7.07 -4.78 12.20
N TYR A 70 -6.53 -3.78 11.50
CA TYR A 70 -6.64 -2.38 11.93
C TYR A 70 -8.09 -1.92 11.97
N MET A 71 -8.87 -2.17 10.93
CA MET A 71 -10.28 -1.76 10.86
C MET A 71 -11.13 -2.46 11.93
N SER A 72 -10.82 -3.70 12.30
CA SER A 72 -11.51 -4.43 13.39
C SER A 72 -11.23 -3.86 14.78
N LYS A 73 -10.18 -3.05 14.94
CA LYS A 73 -9.72 -2.49 16.23
C LYS A 73 -9.24 -3.55 17.22
N SER A 74 -9.03 -4.78 16.79
CA SER A 74 -8.53 -5.85 17.63
C SER A 74 -7.08 -5.62 18.02
N ARG A 75 -6.75 -5.86 19.28
CA ARG A 75 -5.38 -5.77 19.79
C ARG A 75 -4.70 -7.14 19.94
N THR A 76 -5.39 -8.22 19.59
CA THR A 76 -4.84 -9.56 19.73
C THR A 76 -3.88 -9.90 18.59
N VAL A 77 -2.88 -10.74 18.87
CA VAL A 77 -1.84 -11.11 17.90
C VAL A 77 -2.19 -12.36 17.10
N GLU A 78 -3.12 -13.18 17.58
CA GLU A 78 -3.40 -14.52 17.04
C GLU A 78 -3.75 -14.52 15.55
N PHE A 79 -4.46 -13.49 15.11
CA PHE A 79 -4.81 -13.35 13.71
C PHE A 79 -3.63 -12.79 12.90
N ILE A 80 -3.18 -11.57 13.25
CA ILE A 80 -2.18 -10.87 12.43
C ILE A 80 -0.81 -11.56 12.45
N GLY A 81 -0.47 -12.24 13.54
CA GLY A 81 0.76 -13.00 13.68
C GLY A 81 0.89 -14.16 12.68
N LYS A 82 -0.23 -14.70 12.16
CA LYS A 82 -0.23 -15.72 11.09
C LYS A 82 0.25 -15.18 9.75
N TYR A 83 0.02 -13.89 9.50
CA TYR A 83 0.41 -13.20 8.26
C TYR A 83 1.73 -12.46 8.40
N GLY A 84 1.99 -11.88 9.58
CA GLY A 84 3.22 -11.14 9.90
C GLY A 84 3.80 -11.55 11.25
N PRO A 85 4.71 -12.56 11.30
CA PRO A 85 5.27 -13.06 12.57
C PRO A 85 5.99 -12.01 13.42
N ILE A 86 6.35 -10.87 12.85
CA ILE A 86 6.94 -9.73 13.59
C ILE A 86 6.03 -9.26 14.73
N TRP A 87 4.71 -9.38 14.57
CA TRP A 87 3.74 -8.95 15.55
C TRP A 87 3.80 -9.69 16.87
N TYR A 88 4.30 -10.94 16.89
CA TYR A 88 4.55 -11.67 18.15
C TYR A 88 5.61 -11.03 19.04
N LYS A 89 6.47 -10.16 18.46
CA LYS A 89 7.48 -9.42 19.20
C LYS A 89 6.97 -8.09 19.76
N MET A 90 5.77 -7.69 19.34
CA MET A 90 5.18 -6.38 19.69
C MET A 90 4.13 -6.47 20.81
N VAL A 91 3.82 -7.68 21.29
CA VAL A 91 2.86 -7.87 22.38
C VAL A 91 3.37 -7.33 23.69
N ASP A 92 2.48 -6.72 24.46
CA ASP A 92 2.72 -6.34 25.84
C ASP A 92 2.61 -7.56 26.81
N GLU A 93 2.78 -7.33 28.10
CA GLU A 93 2.66 -8.36 29.14
C GLU A 93 1.29 -9.07 29.18
N LYS A 94 0.26 -8.45 28.60
CA LYS A 94 -1.10 -9.00 28.50
C LYS A 94 -1.37 -9.69 27.15
N GLY A 95 -0.35 -9.82 26.31
CA GLY A 95 -0.49 -10.39 24.96
C GLY A 95 -1.19 -9.46 23.96
N LEU A 96 -1.25 -8.15 24.24
CA LEU A 96 -1.95 -7.16 23.43
C LEU A 96 -0.97 -6.27 22.67
N ILE A 97 -1.34 -5.88 21.46
CA ILE A 97 -0.60 -4.95 20.61
C ILE A 97 -1.17 -3.54 20.83
N ASN A 98 -0.28 -2.57 21.04
CA ASN A 98 -0.67 -1.18 21.30
C ASN A 98 -0.79 -0.36 20.02
N SER A 99 -0.08 -0.72 18.96
CA SER A 99 0.01 0.05 17.70
C SER A 99 -1.10 -0.23 16.69
N ASN A 100 -2.16 -0.97 17.06
CA ASN A 100 -3.32 -1.10 16.17
C ASN A 100 -3.94 0.28 15.89
N TYR A 101 -3.80 0.78 14.66
CA TYR A 101 -4.24 2.13 14.29
C TYR A 101 -5.75 2.32 14.48
N GLY A 102 -6.57 1.35 14.08
CA GLY A 102 -8.02 1.45 14.23
C GLY A 102 -8.47 1.53 15.67
N TYR A 103 -7.82 0.79 16.56
CA TYR A 103 -8.02 0.92 18.01
C TYR A 103 -7.64 2.32 18.50
N GLN A 104 -6.45 2.81 18.13
CA GLN A 104 -5.97 4.12 18.57
C GLN A 104 -6.82 5.26 18.01
N ILE A 105 -7.18 5.23 16.74
CA ILE A 105 -8.07 6.23 16.14
C ILE A 105 -9.42 6.23 16.86
N SER A 106 -10.00 5.07 17.14
CA SER A 106 -11.30 4.97 17.82
C SER A 106 -11.24 5.43 19.26
N LYS A 107 -10.11 5.21 19.96
CA LYS A 107 -9.88 5.68 21.33
C LYS A 107 -9.73 7.19 21.39
N ASN A 108 -9.03 7.77 20.41
CA ASN A 108 -8.59 9.17 20.47
C ASN A 108 -9.57 10.14 19.77
N ASN A 109 -10.56 9.63 19.02
CA ASN A 109 -11.44 10.46 18.20
C ASN A 109 -12.90 9.97 18.29
N ASP A 110 -13.85 10.89 18.15
CA ASP A 110 -15.27 10.56 18.09
C ASP A 110 -15.69 10.14 16.68
N LEU A 111 -15.30 8.92 16.30
CA LEU A 111 -15.65 8.38 14.98
C LEU A 111 -17.15 8.13 14.81
N LYS A 112 -17.87 7.90 15.90
CA LYS A 112 -19.33 7.62 15.85
C LYS A 112 -20.10 8.81 15.29
N ASN A 113 -19.74 10.03 15.72
CA ASN A 113 -20.44 11.25 15.35
C ASN A 113 -19.72 12.02 14.23
N THR A 114 -18.59 11.50 13.73
CA THR A 114 -17.87 12.13 12.62
C THR A 114 -18.67 12.00 11.33
N ILE A 115 -18.95 13.15 10.70
CA ILE A 115 -19.56 13.28 9.36
C ILE A 115 -18.66 14.14 8.53
N LEU A 116 -18.20 13.63 7.37
CA LEU A 116 -17.37 14.37 6.44
C LEU A 116 -18.24 15.36 5.66
N ILE A 117 -17.90 16.65 5.72
CA ILE A 117 -18.63 17.73 5.06
C ILE A 117 -17.71 18.40 4.04
N PRO A 118 -18.13 18.56 2.77
CA PRO A 118 -17.37 19.30 1.77
C PRO A 118 -16.98 20.71 2.24
N GLY A 119 -15.73 21.10 1.97
CA GLY A 119 -15.15 22.37 2.40
C GLY A 119 -14.53 22.36 3.79
N LYS A 120 -14.58 21.24 4.51
CA LYS A 120 -13.98 21.09 5.85
C LYS A 120 -12.70 20.28 5.83
N THR A 121 -11.89 20.48 6.88
CA THR A 121 -10.69 19.68 7.18
C THR A 121 -10.90 18.99 8.50
N TYR A 122 -10.53 17.71 8.56
CA TYR A 122 -10.64 16.85 9.73
C TYR A 122 -9.26 16.32 10.09
N THR A 123 -9.00 16.21 11.39
CA THR A 123 -7.76 15.61 11.88
C THR A 123 -8.11 14.48 12.84
N PHE A 124 -7.54 13.30 12.58
CA PHE A 124 -7.69 12.12 13.42
C PHE A 124 -6.36 11.80 14.07
N ASN A 125 -6.31 11.85 15.39
CA ASN A 125 -5.12 11.50 16.15
C ASN A 125 -5.02 9.97 16.27
N ILE A 126 -3.90 9.41 15.87
CA ILE A 126 -3.54 8.01 16.10
C ILE A 126 -2.71 7.92 17.38
N ALA A 127 -1.63 8.69 17.44
CA ALA A 127 -0.77 8.73 18.61
C ALA A 127 -1.43 9.47 19.78
N SER A 128 -1.18 8.97 20.98
CA SER A 128 -1.57 9.60 22.24
C SER A 128 -0.40 9.54 23.25
N LYS A 129 -0.51 10.26 24.36
CA LYS A 129 0.49 10.19 25.43
C LYS A 129 0.69 8.76 25.92
N ASP A 130 -0.39 8.03 26.14
CA ASP A 130 -0.32 6.64 26.62
C ASP A 130 0.38 5.72 25.64
N ASN A 131 0.20 5.97 24.33
CA ASN A 131 0.88 5.21 23.28
C ASN A 131 2.39 5.41 23.32
N TYR A 132 2.86 6.65 23.50
CA TYR A 132 4.30 6.93 23.61
C TYR A 132 4.96 6.40 24.88
N LEU A 133 4.19 6.09 25.91
CA LEU A 133 4.72 5.46 27.13
C LEU A 133 4.96 3.95 26.96
N CYS A 134 4.40 3.35 25.90
CA CYS A 134 4.64 1.95 25.54
C CYS A 134 5.93 1.85 24.70
N MET A 135 7.04 1.48 25.33
CA MET A 135 8.34 1.46 24.66
C MET A 135 8.52 0.31 23.66
N SER A 136 7.76 -0.78 23.80
CA SER A 136 7.88 -1.96 22.95
C SER A 136 7.11 -1.85 21.63
N ASP A 137 6.02 -1.06 21.61
CA ASP A 137 5.08 -0.99 20.49
C ASP A 137 4.42 0.38 20.40
N THR A 138 5.12 1.33 19.78
CA THR A 138 4.63 2.69 19.56
C THR A 138 4.17 2.86 18.12
N VAL A 139 3.00 3.47 17.88
CA VAL A 139 2.48 3.75 16.54
C VAL A 139 3.48 4.54 15.69
N CYS A 140 3.58 4.18 14.42
CA CYS A 140 4.42 4.88 13.45
C CYS A 140 3.73 6.13 12.90
N ASN A 141 2.47 6.02 12.52
CA ASN A 141 1.65 7.16 12.11
C ASN A 141 1.09 7.88 13.35
N ASN A 142 1.24 9.18 13.37
CA ASN A 142 0.80 10.02 14.48
C ASN A 142 -0.63 10.54 14.26
N MET A 143 -0.94 10.92 13.01
CA MET A 143 -2.12 11.70 12.69
C MET A 143 -2.49 11.55 11.21
N ILE A 144 -3.78 11.55 10.94
CA ILE A 144 -4.35 11.62 9.59
C ILE A 144 -5.13 12.93 9.47
N THR A 145 -4.86 13.71 8.43
CA THR A 145 -5.62 14.89 8.07
C THR A 145 -6.36 14.64 6.76
N LEU A 146 -7.67 14.87 6.76
CA LEU A 146 -8.53 14.77 5.59
C LEU A 146 -9.03 16.17 5.20
N LYS A 147 -8.74 16.61 3.99
CA LYS A 147 -9.35 17.80 3.41
C LYS A 147 -10.44 17.37 2.45
N VAL A 148 -11.69 17.60 2.82
CA VAL A 148 -12.87 17.24 2.02
C VAL A 148 -13.20 18.37 1.07
N LYS A 149 -13.02 18.18 -0.22
CA LYS A 149 -13.31 19.13 -1.28
C LYS A 149 -14.75 18.98 -1.77
N LYS A 150 -15.19 19.88 -2.67
CA LYS A 150 -16.49 19.79 -3.35
C LYS A 150 -16.62 18.44 -4.06
N GLY A 151 -17.81 17.83 -3.99
CA GLY A 151 -18.07 16.52 -4.60
C GLY A 151 -17.38 15.34 -3.88
N TYR A 152 -17.02 15.52 -2.61
CA TYR A 152 -16.30 14.51 -1.81
C TYR A 152 -15.00 14.03 -2.45
N ALA A 153 -14.28 14.90 -3.16
CA ALA A 153 -12.88 14.69 -3.47
C ALA A 153 -12.06 14.91 -2.19
N ILE A 154 -11.28 13.91 -1.77
CA ILE A 154 -10.60 13.93 -0.48
C ILE A 154 -9.08 13.89 -0.68
N ASP A 155 -8.39 14.88 -0.09
CA ASP A 155 -6.95 14.79 0.10
C ASP A 155 -6.69 14.16 1.46
N ILE A 156 -5.84 13.15 1.48
CA ILE A 156 -5.34 12.49 2.67
C ILE A 156 -3.90 12.94 2.91
N GLU A 157 -3.61 13.36 4.12
CA GLU A 157 -2.24 13.57 4.58
C GLU A 157 -2.00 12.77 5.87
N SER A 158 -1.05 11.84 5.85
CA SER A 158 -0.56 11.16 7.03
C SER A 158 0.72 11.81 7.54
N THR A 159 0.81 11.99 8.84
CA THR A 159 2.04 12.43 9.50
C THR A 159 2.59 11.29 10.35
N ALA A 160 3.79 10.82 10.02
CA ALA A 160 4.42 9.71 10.68
C ALA A 160 5.77 10.10 11.31
N ARG A 161 6.05 9.57 12.51
CA ARG A 161 7.36 9.72 13.15
C ARG A 161 8.42 8.87 12.47
N SER A 162 8.01 7.70 11.97
CA SER A 162 8.91 6.72 11.35
C SER A 162 8.11 5.80 10.43
N ILE A 163 8.61 5.52 9.22
CA ILE A 163 8.01 4.54 8.30
C ILE A 163 9.13 3.71 7.67
N ASP A 164 9.00 2.39 7.78
CA ASP A 164 9.72 1.44 6.95
C ASP A 164 9.14 1.49 5.54
N LEU A 165 9.94 1.92 4.58
CA LEU A 165 9.50 2.13 3.20
C LEU A 165 9.16 0.81 2.47
N LEU A 166 9.71 -0.33 2.91
CA LEU A 166 9.47 -1.62 2.27
C LEU A 166 8.28 -2.38 2.85
N TYR A 167 8.10 -2.34 4.17
CA TYR A 167 7.06 -3.12 4.84
C TYR A 167 5.94 -2.24 5.40
N GLY A 168 6.24 -1.11 6.01
CA GLY A 168 5.24 -0.23 6.60
C GLY A 168 4.47 0.58 5.56
N PHE A 169 5.17 1.24 4.64
CA PHE A 169 4.55 2.15 3.68
C PHE A 169 3.44 1.53 2.82
N PRO A 170 3.59 0.33 2.21
CA PRO A 170 2.52 -0.28 1.42
C PRO A 170 1.27 -0.60 2.25
N MET A 171 1.45 -1.03 3.52
CA MET A 171 0.37 -1.35 4.45
C MET A 171 -0.37 -0.10 4.90
N ASP A 172 0.37 0.90 5.34
CA ASP A 172 -0.18 2.19 5.77
C ASP A 172 -0.96 2.85 4.64
N ASN A 173 -0.45 2.77 3.42
CA ASN A 173 -1.07 3.31 2.22
C ASN A 173 -2.49 2.74 2.00
N ILE A 174 -2.68 1.43 2.03
CA ILE A 174 -4.00 0.80 1.89
C ILE A 174 -4.90 1.10 3.09
N THR A 175 -4.35 1.00 4.31
CA THR A 175 -5.13 1.23 5.54
C THR A 175 -5.73 2.63 5.58
N LEU A 176 -4.97 3.66 5.18
CA LEU A 176 -5.46 5.04 5.15
C LEU A 176 -6.59 5.22 4.13
N GLN A 177 -6.46 4.62 2.95
CA GLN A 177 -7.51 4.68 1.93
C GLN A 177 -8.76 3.93 2.38
N ALA A 178 -8.60 2.72 2.93
CA ALA A 178 -9.72 1.94 3.47
C ALA A 178 -10.47 2.70 4.57
N PHE A 179 -9.75 3.37 5.47
CA PHE A 179 -10.36 4.19 6.52
C PHE A 179 -11.21 5.34 5.96
N VAL A 180 -10.74 6.01 4.90
CA VAL A 180 -11.49 7.10 4.26
C VAL A 180 -12.76 6.58 3.58
N TYR A 181 -12.66 5.48 2.82
CA TYR A 181 -13.84 4.88 2.19
C TYR A 181 -14.84 4.35 3.22
N TRP A 182 -14.36 3.79 4.33
CA TRP A 182 -15.22 3.39 5.44
C TRP A 182 -15.98 4.60 6.06
N LEU A 183 -15.33 5.76 6.23
CA LEU A 183 -16.01 6.97 6.71
C LEU A 183 -17.08 7.45 5.73
N LEU A 184 -16.81 7.39 4.41
CA LEU A 184 -17.77 7.75 3.39
C LEU A 184 -18.99 6.80 3.38
N ASP A 185 -18.76 5.49 3.44
CA ASP A 185 -19.80 4.47 3.47
C ASP A 185 -20.69 4.62 4.70
N LYS A 186 -20.08 4.83 5.87
CA LYS A 186 -20.81 5.02 7.12
C LYS A 186 -21.85 6.15 7.05
N GLN A 187 -21.57 7.20 6.29
CA GLN A 187 -22.49 8.34 6.10
C GLN A 187 -23.31 8.26 4.81
N GLY A 188 -23.21 7.18 4.03
CA GLY A 188 -23.90 7.00 2.75
C GLY A 188 -23.46 7.97 1.66
N SER A 189 -22.22 8.47 1.73
CA SER A 189 -21.65 9.39 0.74
C SER A 189 -20.81 8.67 -0.28
N VAL A 190 -20.88 9.14 -1.52
CA VAL A 190 -20.01 8.68 -2.60
C VAL A 190 -18.93 9.73 -2.83
N GLY A 191 -17.67 9.30 -2.76
CA GLY A 191 -16.52 10.18 -2.93
C GLY A 191 -15.30 9.45 -3.49
N TYR A 192 -14.19 10.15 -3.63
CA TYR A 192 -12.94 9.58 -4.11
C TYR A 192 -11.75 10.27 -3.43
N ILE A 193 -10.63 9.56 -3.39
CA ILE A 193 -9.37 10.09 -2.90
C ILE A 193 -8.68 10.79 -4.07
N ASP A 194 -8.48 12.11 -3.94
CA ASP A 194 -7.85 12.92 -4.98
C ASP A 194 -6.33 12.91 -4.85
N ASN A 195 -5.84 13.14 -3.64
CA ASN A 195 -4.42 13.04 -3.33
C ASN A 195 -4.19 12.23 -2.06
N LEU A 196 -3.09 11.49 -2.06
CA LEU A 196 -2.59 10.79 -0.88
C LEU A 196 -1.15 11.22 -0.63
N SER A 197 -0.87 11.67 0.58
CA SER A 197 0.45 12.16 0.97
C SER A 197 0.88 11.67 2.33
N PHE A 198 2.20 11.51 2.50
CA PHE A 198 2.87 11.13 3.73
C PHE A 198 3.95 12.15 4.07
N LYS A 199 3.88 12.70 5.28
CA LYS A 199 4.97 13.45 5.90
C LYS A 199 5.64 12.55 6.92
N MET A 200 6.89 12.21 6.67
CA MET A 200 7.66 11.27 7.46
C MET A 200 8.86 11.97 8.08
N ILE A 201 9.06 11.81 9.39
CA ILE A 201 10.24 12.34 10.08
C ILE A 201 11.45 11.43 9.86
N ASP A 202 11.20 10.12 9.78
CA ASP A 202 12.20 9.08 9.58
C ASP A 202 11.68 8.05 8.57
N ALA A 203 11.84 8.35 7.28
CA ALA A 203 11.58 7.41 6.20
C ALA A 203 12.82 6.54 6.00
N HIS A 204 12.73 5.22 6.18
CA HIS A 204 13.92 4.37 6.22
C HIS A 204 13.72 3.00 5.55
N VAL A 205 14.87 2.37 5.24
CA VAL A 205 14.96 0.98 4.77
C VAL A 205 15.95 0.23 5.66
N TYR A 206 15.60 -0.99 6.06
CA TYR A 206 16.47 -1.85 6.84
C TYR A 206 17.63 -2.41 5.98
N THR A 207 18.86 -2.36 6.51
CA THR A 207 20.08 -2.75 5.77
C THR A 207 20.11 -4.24 5.41
N ASN A 208 19.48 -5.11 6.21
CA ASN A 208 19.36 -6.54 5.91
C ASN A 208 18.49 -6.88 4.70
N MET A 209 17.87 -5.85 4.09
CA MET A 209 17.09 -5.99 2.87
C MET A 209 17.85 -5.62 1.61
N PHE A 210 18.98 -4.92 1.72
CA PHE A 210 19.69 -4.32 0.57
C PHE A 210 20.08 -5.34 -0.50
N ASP A 211 20.60 -6.49 -0.09
CA ASP A 211 21.03 -7.56 -1.02
C ASP A 211 19.84 -8.23 -1.76
N LYS A 212 18.61 -7.95 -1.33
CA LYS A 212 17.38 -8.51 -1.91
C LYS A 212 16.70 -7.55 -2.88
N LEU A 213 17.18 -6.31 -2.97
CA LEU A 213 16.57 -5.27 -3.78
C LEU A 213 17.21 -5.19 -5.16
N ASP A 214 16.38 -5.06 -6.18
CA ASP A 214 16.84 -4.67 -7.51
C ASP A 214 16.71 -3.15 -7.66
N LEU A 215 17.82 -2.46 -7.53
CA LEU A 215 17.86 -1.00 -7.62
C LEU A 215 17.53 -0.46 -9.01
N ASN A 216 17.49 -1.31 -10.04
CA ASN A 216 17.06 -0.93 -11.39
C ASN A 216 15.55 -1.15 -11.60
N ALA A 217 14.90 -1.91 -10.70
CA ALA A 217 13.48 -2.14 -10.80
C ALA A 217 12.66 -0.87 -10.52
N THR A 218 11.57 -0.72 -11.24
CA THR A 218 10.56 0.30 -10.97
C THR A 218 9.29 -0.36 -10.42
N SER A 219 8.67 0.28 -9.45
CA SER A 219 7.38 -0.17 -8.94
C SER A 219 6.25 0.48 -9.74
N GLY A 220 5.34 -0.34 -10.25
CA GLY A 220 4.03 0.15 -10.68
C GLY A 220 3.09 0.29 -9.48
N TRP A 221 1.90 0.78 -9.76
CA TRP A 221 0.81 0.83 -8.81
C TRP A 221 -0.32 -0.10 -9.26
N SER A 222 -0.86 -0.87 -8.33
CA SER A 222 -2.05 -1.70 -8.54
C SER A 222 -3.21 -1.13 -7.77
N ALA A 223 -4.42 -1.46 -8.21
CA ALA A 223 -5.66 -1.02 -7.57
C ALA A 223 -6.59 -2.21 -7.31
N ILE A 224 -7.20 -2.21 -6.14
CA ILE A 224 -8.23 -3.18 -5.73
C ILE A 224 -9.53 -2.42 -5.55
N ASP A 225 -10.65 -2.96 -6.00
CA ASP A 225 -11.95 -2.36 -5.70
C ASP A 225 -12.22 -2.45 -4.20
N TYR A 226 -12.51 -1.32 -3.56
CA TYR A 226 -12.87 -1.28 -2.14
C TYR A 226 -14.12 -2.12 -1.86
N ASN A 227 -15.05 -2.19 -2.83
CA ASN A 227 -16.26 -2.99 -2.70
C ASN A 227 -16.00 -4.49 -2.66
N ASP A 228 -14.91 -4.93 -3.26
CA ASP A 228 -14.49 -6.33 -3.26
C ASP A 228 -13.62 -6.67 -2.04
N THR A 229 -13.34 -5.68 -1.18
CA THR A 229 -12.55 -5.92 0.04
C THR A 229 -13.45 -6.32 1.22
N PRO A 230 -12.91 -7.05 2.18
CA PRO A 230 -13.63 -7.37 3.41
C PRO A 230 -14.10 -6.13 4.17
N TYR A 231 -13.48 -4.97 3.96
CA TYR A 231 -13.72 -3.75 4.74
C TYR A 231 -15.10 -3.15 4.52
N LYS A 232 -15.73 -3.39 3.38
CA LYS A 232 -17.06 -2.87 3.07
C LYS A 232 -18.18 -3.72 3.65
N HIS A 233 -18.03 -5.03 3.56
CA HIS A 233 -19.09 -5.99 3.87
C HIS A 233 -18.95 -6.57 5.27
N VAL A 234 -17.92 -6.15 5.98
CA VAL A 234 -17.54 -6.85 7.16
C VAL A 234 -18.38 -6.33 8.31
N ASP A 235 -19.15 -7.19 8.73
CA ASP A 235 -19.08 -7.64 10.10
C ASP A 235 -17.60 -7.83 10.48
N LEU A 236 -16.96 -6.70 10.91
CA LEU A 236 -15.55 -6.68 11.30
C LEU A 236 -15.30 -7.64 12.49
N ASP A 237 -16.35 -8.21 13.09
CA ASP A 237 -16.28 -9.24 14.09
C ASP A 237 -15.89 -10.60 13.49
N ASN A 238 -16.09 -10.81 12.18
CA ASN A 238 -15.80 -12.07 11.48
C ASN A 238 -14.55 -12.01 10.56
N TYR A 239 -13.76 -10.95 10.57
CA TYR A 239 -12.59 -10.78 9.71
C TYR A 239 -11.55 -11.90 9.84
N THR A 240 -11.48 -12.60 10.97
CA THR A 240 -10.57 -13.71 11.23
C THR A 240 -10.94 -15.00 10.49
N ASN A 241 -12.17 -15.11 9.97
CA ASN A 241 -12.67 -16.26 9.25
C ASN A 241 -12.36 -16.23 7.75
N ILE A 242 -11.74 -15.13 7.27
CA ILE A 242 -11.35 -14.97 5.88
C ILE A 242 -9.94 -15.55 5.69
N ASP A 243 -9.78 -16.44 4.72
CA ASP A 243 -8.45 -16.82 4.23
C ASP A 243 -7.92 -15.74 3.26
N TYR A 244 -7.12 -14.82 3.79
CA TYR A 244 -6.58 -13.72 3.01
C TYR A 244 -5.58 -14.17 1.93
N LYS A 245 -5.02 -15.38 2.02
CA LYS A 245 -4.17 -15.92 0.96
C LYS A 245 -4.99 -16.33 -0.25
N GLU A 246 -6.09 -17.06 -0.04
CA GLU A 246 -7.02 -17.39 -1.12
C GLU A 246 -7.70 -16.15 -1.67
N TYR A 247 -8.13 -15.26 -0.79
CA TYR A 247 -8.75 -13.99 -1.18
C TYR A 247 -7.83 -13.12 -2.06
N ALA A 248 -6.56 -13.00 -1.70
CA ALA A 248 -5.56 -12.30 -2.51
C ALA A 248 -5.35 -12.95 -3.89
N LYS A 249 -5.44 -14.28 -3.99
CA LYS A 249 -5.38 -14.99 -5.28
C LYS A 249 -6.57 -14.67 -6.16
N GLU A 250 -7.77 -14.58 -5.59
CA GLU A 250 -8.98 -14.22 -6.35
C GLU A 250 -8.92 -12.81 -6.89
N ILE A 251 -8.51 -11.84 -6.07
CA ILE A 251 -8.33 -10.44 -6.49
C ILE A 251 -7.30 -10.34 -7.62
N HIS A 252 -6.18 -11.06 -7.52
CA HIS A 252 -5.15 -11.02 -8.56
C HIS A 252 -5.61 -11.52 -9.94
N LYS A 253 -6.71 -12.26 -10.02
CA LYS A 253 -7.27 -12.67 -11.33
C LYS A 253 -7.89 -11.50 -12.10
N GLU A 254 -8.30 -10.45 -11.40
CA GLU A 254 -9.00 -9.29 -11.97
C GLU A 254 -8.20 -7.97 -11.81
N GLU A 255 -6.93 -8.04 -11.43
CA GLU A 255 -6.14 -6.89 -11.10
C GLU A 255 -5.93 -5.95 -12.29
N VAL A 256 -6.42 -4.72 -12.17
CA VAL A 256 -6.17 -3.63 -13.11
C VAL A 256 -4.97 -2.83 -12.61
N VAL A 257 -3.88 -2.83 -13.36
CA VAL A 257 -2.71 -2.00 -13.03
C VAL A 257 -2.95 -0.58 -13.50
N VAL A 258 -2.88 0.36 -12.57
CA VAL A 258 -3.12 1.78 -12.80
C VAL A 258 -1.86 2.58 -12.53
N TYR A 259 -1.55 3.52 -13.40
CA TYR A 259 -0.54 4.52 -13.14
C TYR A 259 -1.22 5.84 -12.80
N PRO A 260 -1.11 6.30 -11.55
CA PRO A 260 -1.60 7.63 -11.22
C PRO A 260 -0.73 8.70 -11.87
N GLY A 261 -1.32 9.45 -12.77
CA GLY A 261 -1.03 10.84 -13.06
C GLY A 261 0.29 11.27 -13.71
N GLU A 262 1.34 10.46 -13.73
CA GLU A 262 2.66 10.93 -14.19
C GLU A 262 3.02 10.64 -15.66
N PHE A 263 2.19 9.87 -16.35
CA PHE A 263 2.37 9.61 -17.78
C PHE A 263 1.11 10.01 -18.56
N PRO A 264 0.94 11.31 -18.89
CA PRO A 264 -0.22 11.77 -19.65
C PRO A 264 -0.37 11.09 -21.01
N GLU A 265 0.69 10.52 -21.55
CA GLU A 265 0.67 9.74 -22.79
C GLU A 265 0.06 8.34 -22.59
N LEU A 266 0.12 7.78 -21.39
CA LEU A 266 -0.44 6.45 -21.08
C LEU A 266 -1.92 6.50 -20.71
N THR A 267 -2.44 7.64 -20.28
CA THR A 267 -3.88 7.82 -20.01
C THR A 267 -4.73 7.77 -21.27
N LYS A 268 -4.11 7.88 -22.45
CA LYS A 268 -4.78 7.69 -23.75
C LYS A 268 -4.96 6.21 -24.13
N HIS A 269 -4.36 5.29 -23.38
CA HIS A 269 -4.36 3.86 -23.72
C HIS A 269 -5.31 3.09 -22.81
N LYS A 270 -6.37 2.57 -23.39
CA LYS A 270 -7.56 2.05 -22.71
C LYS A 270 -7.49 0.63 -22.20
N VAL A 271 -6.42 -0.10 -22.32
CA VAL A 271 -6.46 -1.52 -21.93
C VAL A 271 -5.26 -1.90 -21.10
N PHE A 272 -5.52 -2.14 -19.83
CA PHE A 272 -4.60 -2.81 -18.94
C PHE A 272 -5.11 -4.23 -18.74
N THR A 273 -4.35 -5.21 -19.12
CA THR A 273 -4.67 -6.61 -18.87
C THR A 273 -3.63 -7.16 -17.94
N THR A 274 -4.05 -7.57 -16.75
CA THR A 274 -3.25 -8.46 -15.94
C THR A 274 -3.40 -9.84 -16.56
N ILE A 275 -2.31 -10.36 -17.11
CA ILE A 275 -2.27 -11.73 -17.58
C ILE A 275 -1.76 -12.57 -16.42
N ASN A 276 -2.58 -13.49 -15.94
CA ASN A 276 -2.12 -14.54 -15.05
C ASN A 276 -0.98 -15.29 -15.73
N TYR A 277 0.10 -15.60 -15.02
CA TYR A 277 1.28 -16.28 -15.55
C TYR A 277 0.92 -17.57 -16.30
N ASP A 278 0.02 -18.39 -15.78
CA ASP A 278 -0.42 -19.63 -16.43
C ASP A 278 -1.13 -19.37 -17.76
N ARG A 279 -1.95 -18.33 -17.82
CA ARG A 279 -2.61 -17.90 -19.05
C ARG A 279 -1.60 -17.35 -20.05
N PHE A 280 -0.65 -16.53 -19.56
CA PHE A 280 0.46 -16.02 -20.36
C PHE A 280 1.32 -17.15 -20.94
N MET A 281 1.66 -18.16 -20.13
CA MET A 281 2.45 -19.30 -20.59
C MET A 281 1.71 -20.20 -21.59
N LYS A 282 0.38 -20.14 -21.62
CA LYS A 282 -0.47 -20.84 -22.62
C LYS A 282 -0.67 -20.02 -23.90
N ASP A 283 -0.50 -18.70 -23.83
CA ASP A 283 -0.68 -17.82 -24.98
C ASP A 283 0.61 -17.67 -25.78
N THR A 284 0.62 -18.25 -27.00
CA THR A 284 1.81 -18.28 -27.87
C THR A 284 2.25 -16.88 -28.33
N GLU A 285 1.33 -15.94 -28.53
CA GLU A 285 1.66 -14.57 -28.93
C GLU A 285 2.29 -13.79 -27.78
N SER A 286 1.73 -13.89 -26.60
CA SER A 286 2.28 -13.28 -25.39
C SER A 286 3.70 -13.82 -25.08
N ARG A 287 3.93 -15.13 -25.30
CA ARG A 287 5.27 -15.74 -25.14
C ARG A 287 6.29 -15.24 -26.16
N LYS A 288 5.88 -14.99 -27.40
CA LYS A 288 6.78 -14.43 -28.42
C LYS A 288 7.27 -13.04 -28.03
N ILE A 289 6.37 -12.18 -27.57
CA ILE A 289 6.69 -10.84 -27.08
C ILE A 289 7.68 -10.94 -25.91
N PHE A 290 7.42 -11.82 -24.96
CA PHE A 290 8.26 -12.09 -23.82
C PHE A 290 9.66 -12.56 -24.22
N THR A 291 9.76 -13.59 -25.05
CA THR A 291 11.05 -14.16 -25.49
C THR A 291 11.88 -13.14 -26.26
N THR A 292 11.26 -12.28 -27.03
CA THR A 292 11.97 -11.24 -27.82
C THR A 292 12.56 -10.15 -26.93
N LEU A 293 11.96 -9.86 -25.77
CA LEU A 293 12.41 -8.84 -24.84
C LEU A 293 13.40 -9.36 -23.78
N TYR A 294 13.47 -10.67 -23.57
CA TYR A 294 14.23 -11.34 -22.48
C TYR A 294 15.22 -12.39 -22.95
N THR A 295 15.95 -12.14 -24.01
CA THR A 295 17.07 -13.00 -24.45
C THR A 295 18.35 -12.80 -23.62
N GLY A 296 18.28 -12.36 -22.39
CA GLY A 296 19.40 -12.35 -21.45
C GLY A 296 19.56 -13.73 -20.77
N ASP A 297 20.75 -14.28 -20.85
CA ASP A 297 21.17 -15.64 -20.44
C ASP A 297 21.11 -15.93 -18.92
N ASP A 298 20.29 -15.26 -18.13
CA ASP A 298 20.28 -15.46 -16.69
C ASP A 298 19.22 -16.46 -16.26
N LYS A 299 19.63 -17.72 -16.10
CA LYS A 299 18.79 -18.84 -15.63
C LYS A 299 18.23 -18.67 -14.21
N ASN A 300 18.61 -17.60 -13.52
CA ASN A 300 18.17 -17.30 -12.16
C ASN A 300 17.22 -16.10 -12.06
N ASN A 301 16.85 -15.49 -13.18
CA ASN A 301 15.88 -14.39 -13.17
C ASN A 301 14.48 -14.91 -12.86
N ARG A 302 14.16 -14.90 -11.59
CA ARG A 302 12.79 -15.10 -11.12
C ARG A 302 11.98 -13.87 -11.51
N LEU A 303 11.00 -14.09 -12.39
CA LEU A 303 10.10 -13.06 -12.90
C LEU A 303 9.16 -12.57 -11.81
N TYR A 304 9.54 -11.51 -11.13
CA TYR A 304 8.68 -10.82 -10.17
C TYR A 304 8.06 -9.60 -10.85
N GLY A 305 6.77 -9.67 -11.14
CA GLY A 305 5.97 -8.52 -11.52
C GLY A 305 6.54 -7.63 -12.61
N LEU A 306 6.81 -8.19 -13.80
CA LEU A 306 7.31 -7.44 -14.94
C LEU A 306 6.19 -6.67 -15.62
N ASN A 307 6.43 -5.39 -15.81
CA ASN A 307 5.56 -4.52 -16.58
C ASN A 307 6.10 -4.34 -17.98
N TYR A 308 5.27 -4.62 -18.97
CA TYR A 308 5.60 -4.43 -20.39
C TYR A 308 4.73 -3.37 -21.02
N TYR A 309 5.33 -2.63 -21.94
CA TYR A 309 4.62 -1.79 -22.88
C TYR A 309 4.77 -2.40 -24.27
N THR A 310 3.65 -2.68 -24.93
CA THR A 310 3.67 -3.21 -26.28
C THR A 310 2.54 -2.61 -27.10
N ASN A 311 2.74 -2.55 -28.42
CA ASN A 311 1.73 -2.18 -29.37
C ASN A 311 1.25 -3.44 -30.09
N ILE A 312 -0.02 -3.78 -29.96
CA ILE A 312 -0.63 -4.89 -30.64
C ILE A 312 -1.76 -4.34 -31.51
N ALA A 313 -1.67 -4.56 -32.82
CA ALA A 313 -2.67 -4.12 -33.79
C ALA A 313 -3.01 -2.62 -33.71
N GLY A 314 -2.00 -1.77 -33.50
CA GLY A 314 -2.17 -0.31 -33.39
C GLY A 314 -2.64 0.20 -32.04
N ASN A 315 -2.86 -0.68 -31.08
CA ASN A 315 -3.19 -0.32 -29.70
C ASN A 315 -1.99 -0.55 -28.79
N ASN A 316 -1.73 0.40 -27.91
CA ASN A 316 -0.69 0.26 -26.91
C ASN A 316 -1.24 -0.46 -25.68
N TYR A 317 -0.57 -1.51 -25.26
CA TYR A 317 -0.92 -2.32 -24.11
C TYR A 317 0.20 -2.24 -23.07
N LYS A 318 -0.19 -2.18 -21.81
CA LYS A 318 0.67 -2.55 -20.71
C LYS A 318 0.29 -3.95 -20.26
N ILE A 319 1.25 -4.85 -20.24
CA ILE A 319 1.09 -6.19 -19.73
C ILE A 319 1.83 -6.29 -18.41
N THR A 320 1.13 -6.60 -17.32
CA THR A 320 1.73 -6.96 -16.05
C THR A 320 1.68 -8.47 -15.89
N ILE A 321 2.84 -9.09 -15.74
CA ILE A 321 2.95 -10.52 -15.50
C ILE A 321 3.10 -10.73 -14.01
N THR A 322 2.13 -11.39 -13.41
CA THR A 322 2.20 -11.84 -12.02
C THR A 322 2.43 -13.33 -11.99
N SER A 323 3.41 -13.80 -11.24
CA SER A 323 3.62 -15.22 -11.01
C SER A 323 2.83 -15.66 -9.78
N THR A 324 1.96 -16.64 -9.95
CA THR A 324 1.21 -17.27 -8.84
C THR A 324 2.01 -18.35 -8.11
N GLU A 325 3.21 -18.71 -8.56
CA GLU A 325 4.00 -19.82 -8.01
C GLU A 325 4.83 -19.48 -6.77
N PHE A 326 4.74 -18.28 -6.20
CA PHE A 326 5.58 -17.88 -5.06
C PHE A 326 4.76 -17.47 -3.84
N ASP A 327 3.89 -18.35 -3.38
CA ASP A 327 3.44 -18.39 -2.00
C ASP A 327 4.41 -19.27 -1.18
N LEU A 328 5.51 -18.67 -0.74
CA LEU A 328 6.35 -19.20 0.34
C LEU A 328 6.48 -18.17 1.43
#